data_734c7c3f000e3e70cf4e311d9e84abad
#
_entry.id   734c7c3f000e3e70cf4e311d9e84abad
#
_cell.length_a   1.000
_cell.length_b   1.000
_cell.length_c   1.000
_cell.angle_alpha   90.00
_cell.angle_beta   90.00
_cell.angle_gamma   90.00
#
_symmetry.space_group_name_H-M   'P 1'
#
loop_
_entity.id
_entity.type
_entity.pdbx_description
1 polymer ?
#
loop_
_entity_poly.entity_id
_entity_poly.type
_entity_poly.pdbx_seq_one_letter_code
_entity_poly.pdbx_strand_id
1 'polypeptide(L)'
;MMDQIEIRSPKTEAEWKKYDDFRWEILRKPLNIPHIPLKDDLEDKSYHFMAITSSNEIVACGRLHMNNDKEAQIRYMGVSENRRRMGLGSLIVDRLENQAKVLGASNITLNARNVALNFYKSQGYEAIEPYQSDTNIPHTRMEKFLT
;
A
#
# COMPACT_ATOMS: atom_id res chain seq x y z
N MET A 1 12.81 -23.68 -6.13
CA MET A 1 11.35 -23.70 -6.02
C MET A 1 10.90 -22.39 -5.39
N MET A 2 9.96 -21.69 -6.03
CA MET A 2 9.46 -20.43 -5.50
C MET A 2 8.38 -20.68 -4.47
N ASP A 3 8.41 -19.93 -3.36
CA ASP A 3 7.34 -19.97 -2.37
C ASP A 3 6.03 -19.53 -3.01
N GLN A 4 4.95 -20.13 -2.60
CA GLN A 4 3.63 -19.66 -2.96
C GLN A 4 3.34 -18.38 -2.18
N ILE A 5 2.67 -17.44 -2.83
CA ILE A 5 2.31 -16.15 -2.25
C ILE A 5 0.78 -16.09 -2.10
N GLU A 6 0.33 -15.73 -0.92
CA GLU A 6 -1.08 -15.46 -0.66
C GLU A 6 -1.24 -13.97 -0.36
N ILE A 7 -2.29 -13.35 -0.93
CA ILE A 7 -2.62 -11.95 -0.66
C ILE A 7 -3.85 -11.94 0.24
N ARG A 8 -3.70 -11.47 1.46
CA ARG A 8 -4.81 -11.43 2.43
C ARG A 8 -4.51 -10.47 3.57
N SER A 9 -5.52 -10.26 4.41
CA SER A 9 -5.35 -9.47 5.64
C SER A 9 -4.70 -10.31 6.74
N PRO A 10 -3.99 -9.69 7.70
CA PRO A 10 -3.54 -10.40 8.89
C PRO A 10 -4.72 -10.97 9.66
N LYS A 11 -4.56 -12.16 10.25
CA LYS A 11 -5.64 -12.87 10.96
C LYS A 11 -5.43 -12.99 12.45
N THR A 12 -4.17 -13.07 12.90
CA THR A 12 -3.83 -13.29 14.31
C THR A 12 -3.04 -12.12 14.86
N GLU A 13 -2.97 -12.02 16.19
CA GLU A 13 -2.12 -11.00 16.83
C GLU A 13 -0.67 -11.11 16.37
N ALA A 14 -0.16 -12.34 16.23
CA ALA A 14 1.20 -12.55 15.76
C ALA A 14 1.39 -12.04 14.33
N GLU A 15 0.41 -12.27 13.45
CA GLU A 15 0.48 -11.76 12.08
C GLU A 15 0.36 -10.24 12.04
N TRP A 16 -0.50 -9.64 12.87
CA TRP A 16 -0.61 -8.19 12.96
C TRP A 16 0.71 -7.56 13.41
N LYS A 17 1.38 -8.19 14.37
CA LYS A 17 2.69 -7.71 14.83
C LYS A 17 3.72 -7.78 13.71
N LYS A 18 3.78 -8.90 12.99
CA LYS A 18 4.68 -9.06 11.84
C LYS A 18 4.39 -8.01 10.75
N TYR A 19 3.11 -7.76 10.49
CA TYR A 19 2.67 -6.80 9.50
C TYR A 19 3.10 -5.38 9.89
N ASP A 20 2.91 -5.00 11.16
CA ASP A 20 3.34 -3.70 11.66
C ASP A 20 4.85 -3.55 11.60
N ASP A 21 5.60 -4.57 11.99
CA ASP A 21 7.06 -4.58 11.93
C ASP A 21 7.54 -4.45 10.49
N PHE A 22 6.90 -5.15 9.56
CA PHE A 22 7.23 -5.07 8.14
C PHE A 22 7.02 -3.66 7.59
N ARG A 23 5.88 -3.03 7.90
CA ARG A 23 5.59 -1.67 7.46
C ARG A 23 6.66 -0.68 7.95
N TRP A 24 7.06 -0.81 9.22
CA TRP A 24 8.11 0.05 9.77
C TRP A 24 9.45 -0.17 9.07
N GLU A 25 9.82 -1.43 8.85
CA GLU A 25 11.09 -1.79 8.23
C GLU A 25 11.24 -1.22 6.81
N ILE A 26 10.18 -1.19 6.02
CA ILE A 26 10.29 -0.76 4.63
C ILE A 26 9.80 0.67 4.37
N LEU A 27 8.99 1.24 5.26
CA LEU A 27 8.39 2.56 5.02
C LEU A 27 9.00 3.67 5.85
N ARG A 28 9.65 3.35 6.96
CA ARG A 28 10.21 4.38 7.87
C ARG A 28 11.70 4.23 8.09
N LYS A 29 12.16 3.04 8.42
CA LYS A 29 13.56 2.80 8.74
C LYS A 29 14.50 3.17 7.59
N PRO A 30 14.25 2.73 6.33
CA PRO A 30 15.17 3.06 5.23
C PRO A 30 15.27 4.54 4.93
N LEU A 31 14.22 5.32 5.28
CA LEU A 31 14.17 6.76 5.03
C LEU A 31 14.65 7.58 6.21
N ASN A 32 15.05 6.90 7.30
CA ASN A 32 15.51 7.53 8.53
C ASN A 32 14.49 8.53 9.11
N ILE A 33 13.21 8.15 9.08
CA ILE A 33 12.11 8.97 9.60
C ILE A 33 11.27 8.20 10.63
N PRO A 34 11.90 7.57 11.66
CA PRO A 34 11.16 6.76 12.62
C PRO A 34 10.19 7.57 13.49
N HIS A 35 10.36 8.88 13.55
CA HIS A 35 9.49 9.77 14.31
C HIS A 35 8.13 10.01 13.65
N ILE A 36 7.96 9.63 12.39
CA ILE A 36 6.68 9.80 11.70
C ILE A 36 5.86 8.53 11.90
N PRO A 37 4.69 8.61 12.54
CA PRO A 37 3.89 7.42 12.82
C PRO A 37 3.46 6.69 11.55
N LEU A 38 3.37 5.36 11.63
CA LEU A 38 2.79 4.53 10.58
C LEU A 38 1.28 4.45 10.70
N LYS A 39 0.75 4.61 11.92
CA LYS A 39 -0.69 4.51 12.16
C LYS A 39 -1.28 5.90 12.28
N ASP A 40 -2.41 6.10 11.63
CA ASP A 40 -3.16 7.35 11.69
C ASP A 40 -4.56 7.08 12.25
N ASP A 41 -5.42 8.10 12.26
CA ASP A 41 -6.77 8.00 12.79
C ASP A 41 -7.64 7.02 12.02
N LEU A 42 -7.24 6.64 10.81
CA LEU A 42 -7.99 5.75 9.94
C LEU A 42 -7.52 4.30 10.01
N GLU A 43 -6.51 4.01 10.83
CA GLU A 43 -5.92 2.67 10.90
C GLU A 43 -6.97 1.59 11.14
N ASP A 44 -7.85 1.80 12.12
CA ASP A 44 -8.89 0.82 12.51
C ASP A 44 -10.05 0.76 11.52
N LYS A 45 -10.19 1.76 10.65
CA LYS A 45 -11.24 1.83 9.63
C LYS A 45 -10.73 1.43 8.26
N SER A 46 -9.48 0.99 8.18
CA SER A 46 -8.82 0.66 6.92
C SER A 46 -8.89 -0.83 6.63
N TYR A 47 -8.69 -1.16 5.36
CA TYR A 47 -8.58 -2.53 4.88
C TYR A 47 -7.10 -2.79 4.61
N HIS A 48 -6.54 -3.79 5.29
CA HIS A 48 -5.12 -4.08 5.26
C HIS A 48 -4.86 -5.36 4.49
N PHE A 49 -3.91 -5.32 3.56
CA PHE A 49 -3.53 -6.51 2.81
C PHE A 49 -2.02 -6.69 2.85
N MET A 50 -1.61 -7.94 2.89
CA MET A 50 -0.21 -8.33 2.85
C MET A 50 -0.03 -9.45 1.86
N ALA A 51 1.16 -9.54 1.29
CA ALA A 51 1.59 -10.71 0.54
C ALA A 51 2.46 -11.54 1.49
N ILE A 52 2.05 -12.77 1.74
CA ILE A 52 2.73 -13.66 2.67
C ILE A 52 3.10 -14.95 1.97
N THR A 53 4.33 -15.42 2.20
CA THR A 53 4.82 -16.66 1.61
C THR A 53 4.33 -17.87 2.38
N SER A 54 4.47 -19.05 1.78
CA SER A 54 4.15 -20.32 2.45
C SER A 54 5.04 -20.59 3.66
N SER A 55 6.19 -19.91 3.75
CA SER A 55 7.07 -19.96 4.93
C SER A 55 6.76 -18.85 5.96
N ASN A 56 5.62 -18.16 5.83
CA ASN A 56 5.14 -17.12 6.74
C ASN A 56 6.00 -15.84 6.74
N GLU A 57 6.65 -15.54 5.63
CA GLU A 57 7.38 -14.29 5.45
C GLU A 57 6.49 -13.27 4.75
N ILE A 58 6.35 -12.06 5.32
CA ILE A 58 5.63 -10.97 4.67
C ILE A 58 6.57 -10.27 3.71
N VAL A 59 6.13 -10.12 2.45
CA VAL A 59 6.99 -9.59 1.38
C VAL A 59 6.41 -8.36 0.68
N ALA A 60 5.16 -8.00 0.97
CA ALA A 60 4.54 -6.78 0.47
C ALA A 60 3.33 -6.42 1.32
N CYS A 61 2.91 -5.17 1.25
CA CYS A 61 1.73 -4.70 1.98
C CYS A 61 1.09 -3.50 1.28
N GLY A 62 -0.16 -3.23 1.66
CA GLY A 62 -0.88 -2.03 1.25
C GLY A 62 -2.12 -1.85 2.10
N ARG A 63 -2.58 -0.61 2.22
CA ARG A 63 -3.75 -0.25 3.00
C ARG A 63 -4.71 0.59 2.17
N LEU A 64 -6.00 0.34 2.33
CA LEU A 64 -7.07 1.09 1.68
C LEU A 64 -8.02 1.65 2.71
N HIS A 65 -8.44 2.90 2.55
CA HIS A 65 -9.54 3.47 3.31
C HIS A 65 -10.42 4.30 2.38
N MET A 66 -11.64 4.58 2.84
CA MET A 66 -12.55 5.46 2.10
C MET A 66 -12.40 6.88 2.61
N ASN A 67 -12.23 7.84 1.69
CA ASN A 67 -12.25 9.27 2.04
C ASN A 67 -13.67 9.79 2.13
N ASN A 68 -14.57 9.22 1.33
CA ASN A 68 -16.00 9.51 1.32
C ASN A 68 -16.69 8.31 0.64
N ASP A 69 -17.99 8.44 0.33
CA ASP A 69 -18.76 7.32 -0.22
C ASP A 69 -18.28 6.83 -1.59
N LYS A 70 -17.53 7.65 -2.32
CA LYS A 70 -17.15 7.35 -3.69
C LYS A 70 -15.64 7.29 -3.93
N GLU A 71 -14.84 7.81 -3.02
CA GLU A 71 -13.39 7.87 -3.22
C GLU A 71 -12.66 7.04 -2.19
N ALA A 72 -11.84 6.10 -2.68
CA ALA A 72 -10.92 5.33 -1.85
C ALA A 72 -9.52 5.91 -1.95
N GLN A 73 -8.68 5.61 -0.96
CA GLN A 73 -7.28 6.02 -0.97
C GLN A 73 -6.39 4.86 -0.57
N ILE A 74 -5.32 4.67 -1.33
CA ILE A 74 -4.26 3.71 -1.03
C ILE A 74 -3.16 4.42 -0.24
N ARG A 75 -2.70 3.78 0.85
CA ARG A 75 -1.57 4.25 1.65
C ARG A 75 -0.71 3.08 2.10
N TYR A 76 0.50 3.39 2.50
CA TYR A 76 1.42 2.42 3.12
C TYR A 76 1.69 1.19 2.25
N MET A 77 1.88 1.44 0.95
CA MET A 77 2.31 0.43 0.00
C MET A 77 3.82 0.19 0.15
N GLY A 78 4.20 -1.06 0.18
CA GLY A 78 5.62 -1.41 0.22
C GLY A 78 5.86 -2.83 -0.25
N VAL A 79 7.05 -3.04 -0.83
CA VAL A 79 7.51 -4.36 -1.27
C VAL A 79 8.90 -4.59 -0.71
N SER A 80 9.14 -5.78 -0.20
CA SER A 80 10.45 -6.17 0.32
C SER A 80 11.52 -5.95 -0.76
N GLU A 81 12.66 -5.36 -0.38
CA GLU A 81 13.68 -4.96 -1.33
C GLU A 81 14.18 -6.12 -2.18
N ASN A 82 14.38 -7.28 -1.58
CA ASN A 82 14.87 -8.47 -2.28
C ASN A 82 13.77 -9.18 -3.09
N ARG A 83 12.54 -8.67 -3.06
CA ARG A 83 11.40 -9.24 -3.79
C ARG A 83 10.84 -8.27 -4.84
N ARG A 84 11.51 -7.16 -5.10
CA ARG A 84 11.10 -6.20 -6.11
C ARG A 84 11.21 -6.80 -7.50
N ARG A 85 10.41 -6.29 -8.45
CA ARG A 85 10.34 -6.75 -9.84
C ARG A 85 9.75 -8.15 -10.00
N MET A 86 9.06 -8.66 -8.97
CA MET A 86 8.38 -9.96 -9.03
C MET A 86 6.88 -9.82 -9.18
N GLY A 87 6.38 -8.60 -9.42
CA GLY A 87 4.97 -8.34 -9.61
C GLY A 87 4.16 -8.26 -8.33
N LEU A 88 4.78 -8.24 -7.16
CA LEU A 88 4.08 -8.22 -5.87
C LEU A 88 3.31 -6.92 -5.67
N GLY A 89 3.89 -5.79 -6.07
CA GLY A 89 3.20 -4.51 -5.98
C GLY A 89 1.91 -4.50 -6.78
N SER A 90 1.93 -5.04 -8.00
CA SER A 90 0.74 -5.15 -8.83
C SER A 90 -0.33 -6.03 -8.19
N LEU A 91 0.07 -7.14 -7.57
CA LEU A 91 -0.88 -8.02 -6.88
C LEU A 91 -1.55 -7.31 -5.70
N ILE A 92 -0.79 -6.53 -4.94
CA ILE A 92 -1.35 -5.75 -3.83
C ILE A 92 -2.31 -4.69 -4.37
N VAL A 93 -1.92 -3.93 -5.40
CA VAL A 93 -2.78 -2.90 -6.00
C VAL A 93 -4.08 -3.53 -6.51
N ASP A 94 -4.00 -4.66 -7.21
CA ASP A 94 -5.19 -5.35 -7.72
C ASP A 94 -6.14 -5.72 -6.57
N ARG A 95 -5.60 -6.21 -5.47
CA ARG A 95 -6.42 -6.60 -4.32
C ARG A 95 -7.08 -5.40 -3.67
N LEU A 96 -6.34 -4.29 -3.55
CA LEU A 96 -6.88 -3.04 -3.01
C LEU A 96 -7.96 -2.47 -3.93
N GLU A 97 -7.76 -2.50 -5.24
CA GLU A 97 -8.76 -2.03 -6.20
C GLU A 97 -10.03 -2.87 -6.14
N ASN A 98 -9.91 -4.18 -6.00
CA ASN A 98 -11.06 -5.05 -5.85
C ASN A 98 -11.84 -4.71 -4.57
N GLN A 99 -11.14 -4.44 -3.48
CA GLN A 99 -11.79 -4.03 -2.23
C GLN A 99 -12.50 -2.69 -2.39
N ALA A 100 -11.88 -1.74 -3.08
CA ALA A 100 -12.50 -0.44 -3.36
C ALA A 100 -13.80 -0.60 -4.16
N LYS A 101 -13.80 -1.48 -5.16
CA LYS A 101 -15.01 -1.76 -5.94
C LYS A 101 -16.11 -2.36 -5.08
N VAL A 102 -15.77 -3.29 -4.20
CA VAL A 102 -16.75 -3.89 -3.26
C VAL A 102 -17.37 -2.82 -2.38
N LEU A 103 -16.60 -1.80 -1.99
CA LEU A 103 -17.08 -0.70 -1.15
C LEU A 103 -17.86 0.36 -1.92
N GLY A 104 -17.97 0.23 -3.25
CA GLY A 104 -18.70 1.18 -4.08
C GLY A 104 -17.90 2.39 -4.54
N ALA A 105 -16.58 2.34 -4.42
CA ALA A 105 -15.74 3.47 -4.85
C ALA A 105 -15.80 3.65 -6.37
N SER A 106 -15.83 4.91 -6.81
CA SER A 106 -15.75 5.29 -8.22
C SER A 106 -14.33 5.54 -8.66
N ASN A 107 -13.48 5.95 -7.73
CA ASN A 107 -12.09 6.28 -8.02
C ASN A 107 -11.21 5.99 -6.81
N ILE A 108 -9.91 5.88 -7.08
CA ILE A 108 -8.89 5.71 -6.05
C ILE A 108 -7.88 6.84 -6.21
N THR A 109 -7.52 7.48 -5.10
CA THR A 109 -6.43 8.45 -5.05
C THR A 109 -5.28 7.88 -4.22
N LEU A 110 -4.08 8.38 -4.45
CA LEU A 110 -2.92 8.06 -3.63
C LEU A 110 -1.87 9.17 -3.78
N ASN A 111 -0.96 9.24 -2.82
CA ASN A 111 0.14 10.17 -2.86
C ASN A 111 1.42 9.35 -3.04
N ALA A 112 1.89 9.27 -4.29
CA ALA A 112 3.05 8.45 -4.64
C ALA A 112 4.34 9.21 -4.38
N ARG A 113 5.33 8.55 -3.82
CA ARG A 113 6.69 9.09 -3.87
C ARG A 113 7.08 9.23 -5.34
N ASN A 114 7.78 10.31 -5.69
CA ASN A 114 8.12 10.56 -7.09
C ASN A 114 8.90 9.40 -7.73
N VAL A 115 9.69 8.68 -6.93
CA VAL A 115 10.42 7.50 -7.42
C VAL A 115 9.50 6.34 -7.82
N ALA A 116 8.25 6.35 -7.37
CA ALA A 116 7.26 5.30 -7.65
C ALA A 116 6.25 5.68 -8.74
N LEU A 117 6.39 6.87 -9.36
CA LEU A 117 5.44 7.36 -10.36
C LEU A 117 5.23 6.37 -11.51
N ASN A 118 6.33 5.84 -12.06
CA ASN A 118 6.23 4.94 -13.20
C ASN A 118 5.50 3.65 -12.85
N PHE A 119 5.69 3.14 -11.63
CA PHE A 119 4.97 1.96 -11.17
C PHE A 119 3.47 2.21 -11.19
N TYR A 120 3.00 3.31 -10.57
CA TYR A 120 1.57 3.60 -10.51
C TYR A 120 1.00 3.94 -11.87
N LYS A 121 1.75 4.61 -12.74
CA LYS A 121 1.31 4.84 -14.12
C LYS A 121 1.08 3.53 -14.85
N SER A 122 1.93 2.54 -14.62
CA SER A 122 1.76 1.21 -15.22
C SER A 122 0.51 0.49 -14.69
N GLN A 123 0.01 0.89 -13.52
CA GLN A 123 -1.23 0.37 -12.94
C GLN A 123 -2.47 1.16 -13.35
N GLY A 124 -2.30 2.17 -14.20
CA GLY A 124 -3.41 2.96 -14.72
C GLY A 124 -3.69 4.26 -13.97
N TYR A 125 -2.79 4.68 -13.08
CA TYR A 125 -2.96 5.93 -12.34
C TYR A 125 -2.37 7.10 -13.12
N GLU A 126 -3.02 8.27 -13.01
CA GLU A 126 -2.57 9.50 -13.62
C GLU A 126 -2.03 10.45 -12.55
N ALA A 127 -0.94 11.15 -12.86
CA ALA A 127 -0.40 12.18 -11.99
C ALA A 127 -1.28 13.43 -12.08
N ILE A 128 -1.68 13.96 -10.92
CA ILE A 128 -2.59 15.12 -10.86
C ILE A 128 -1.84 16.38 -10.46
N GLU A 129 -1.11 16.35 -9.32
CA GLU A 129 -0.44 17.54 -8.79
C GLU A 129 0.63 17.13 -7.78
N PRO A 130 1.62 17.99 -7.52
CA PRO A 130 2.55 17.75 -6.42
C PRO A 130 1.82 17.68 -5.09
N TYR A 131 2.32 16.87 -4.18
CA TYR A 131 1.75 16.72 -2.84
C TYR A 131 2.83 16.94 -1.78
N GLN A 132 2.53 17.81 -0.82
CA GLN A 132 3.44 18.08 0.31
C GLN A 132 3.16 17.07 1.41
N SER A 133 4.09 16.13 1.60
CA SER A 133 3.96 15.14 2.66
C SER A 133 4.69 15.60 3.91
N ASP A 134 4.38 14.99 5.06
CA ASP A 134 5.04 15.25 6.33
C ASP A 134 6.44 14.61 6.39
N THR A 135 6.83 13.84 5.37
CA THR A 135 8.16 13.22 5.29
C THR A 135 9.21 14.14 4.63
N ASN A 136 8.79 15.25 4.04
CA ASN A 136 9.65 16.12 3.21
C ASN A 136 10.23 15.43 1.97
N ILE A 137 9.74 14.25 1.64
CA ILE A 137 10.12 13.55 0.41
C ILE A 137 9.15 13.96 -0.69
N PRO A 138 9.63 14.28 -1.91
CA PRO A 138 8.73 14.69 -2.98
C PRO A 138 7.69 13.61 -3.31
N HIS A 139 6.43 14.01 -3.32
CA HIS A 139 5.29 13.15 -3.64
C HIS A 139 4.46 13.81 -4.73
N THR A 140 3.65 13.00 -5.40
CA THR A 140 2.69 13.43 -6.41
C THR A 140 1.36 12.75 -6.13
N ARG A 141 0.28 13.52 -6.07
CA ARG A 141 -1.06 12.95 -5.97
C ARG A 141 -1.43 12.32 -7.31
N MET A 142 -1.94 11.10 -7.24
CA MET A 142 -2.34 10.33 -8.43
C MET A 142 -3.75 9.82 -8.25
N GLU A 143 -4.41 9.50 -9.37
CA GLU A 143 -5.81 9.08 -9.36
C GLU A 143 -6.07 8.07 -10.46
N LYS A 144 -6.99 7.15 -10.20
CA LYS A 144 -7.50 6.20 -11.18
C LYS A 144 -9.00 6.07 -11.01
N PHE A 145 -9.75 6.18 -12.10
CA PHE A 145 -11.18 5.90 -12.08
C PHE A 145 -11.41 4.40 -12.27
N LEU A 146 -12.35 3.86 -11.50
CA LEU A 146 -12.66 2.43 -11.53
C LEU A 146 -13.82 2.19 -12.49
N THR A 147 -13.77 1.07 -13.19
CA THR A 147 -14.83 0.67 -14.13
C THR A 147 -15.68 -0.45 -13.57
#